data_a8d9e798b10e3dc8f45ca2d089caf9ae
#
_entry.id   a8d9e798b10e3dc8f45ca2d089caf9ae
#
_cell.length_a   1.000
_cell.length_b   1.000
_cell.length_c   1.000
_cell.angle_alpha   90.00
_cell.angle_beta   90.00
_cell.angle_gamma   90.00
#
_symmetry.space_group_name_H-M   'P 1'
#
loop_
_entity.id
_entity.type
_entity.pdbx_description
1 polymer ?
#
loop_
_entity_poly.entity_id
_entity_poly.type
_entity_poly.pdbx_seq_one_letter_code
_entity_poly.pdbx_strand_id
1 'polypeptide(L)'
;MENNDKIAEIRHDHRQLPDILYAIFKIIFSLISLKFFCTSAVGREETTGYWINRAEGLMHNDSIDEAISACGMAPKKEPWNDSIIVRKAMYLNIIGMVNESAKTYEKALTLLDEKLKKNAIDVEAWQWKAMVLGSLNREDESDQAYEKALEIFDQRIENDSRDADSWIGRADVLLNLGRWDEARESYNRVTELKPLDYSVWWRKAEVISGIGYINESVEAYDKAISLIPAYDAAERALAYAAKAEDLAFAERWEEALEAVDKSLELNPKSSVWWHFKASTLMELGRNDEALAAFDEALRQSPEDAHSWLRKAGLRVEMKCHNESIKAYDRTLELIAESNTKELAGIWLVKGTALNRIDRRKEAKEAFQMSLELHAKAILEDPGDLSLQRMKGLTLYNLGRYEESLEVYDQVLEASPRIEPYVIDVSALEGKGDALRALNRNQEALEAYNEAIALAPSSSAAWHGKGEAERALGQAGNAGMSLLMADKLGYEK
;
A
#
# COMPACT_ATOMS: atom_id res chain seq x y z
N MET A 1 -13.34 19.87 -21.90
CA MET A 1 -12.96 18.80 -22.84
C MET A 1 -11.55 18.29 -22.56
N GLU A 2 -10.59 19.10 -22.11
CA GLU A 2 -9.23 18.65 -21.76
C GLU A 2 -9.12 17.78 -20.51
N ASN A 3 -10.06 17.87 -19.56
CA ASN A 3 -10.06 17.01 -18.37
C ASN A 3 -10.55 15.56 -18.62
N ASN A 4 -11.32 15.33 -19.68
CA ASN A 4 -11.81 13.98 -20.00
C ASN A 4 -10.73 13.12 -20.69
N ASP A 5 -9.79 13.75 -21.38
CA ASP A 5 -8.69 13.00 -22.04
C ASP A 5 -7.62 12.55 -21.05
N LYS A 6 -7.32 13.35 -20.00
CA LYS A 6 -6.46 12.91 -18.89
C LYS A 6 -7.07 11.77 -18.05
N ILE A 7 -8.38 11.78 -17.88
CA ILE A 7 -9.10 10.67 -17.20
C ILE A 7 -9.09 9.41 -18.06
N ALA A 8 -9.08 9.52 -19.38
CA ALA A 8 -8.96 8.39 -20.29
C ALA A 8 -7.52 7.82 -20.32
N GLU A 9 -6.49 8.65 -20.19
CA GLU A 9 -5.09 8.21 -20.03
C GLU A 9 -4.87 7.50 -18.69
N ILE A 10 -5.43 8.02 -17.61
CA ILE A 10 -5.42 7.38 -16.28
C ILE A 10 -6.16 6.02 -16.32
N ARG A 11 -7.25 5.90 -17.10
CA ARG A 11 -7.95 4.62 -17.32
C ARG A 11 -7.11 3.55 -18.02
N HIS A 12 -6.11 3.95 -18.81
CA HIS A 12 -5.21 3.01 -19.48
C HIS A 12 -4.08 2.54 -18.56
N ASP A 13 -3.68 3.35 -17.58
CA ASP A 13 -2.60 3.06 -16.63
C ASP A 13 -3.09 2.20 -15.44
N HIS A 14 -4.38 2.31 -15.07
CA HIS A 14 -4.97 1.50 -13.99
C HIS A 14 -5.09 -0.01 -14.30
N ARG A 15 -4.87 -0.46 -15.53
CA ARG A 15 -4.73 -1.91 -15.84
C ARG A 15 -3.38 -2.49 -15.40
N GLN A 16 -2.49 -1.66 -14.86
CA GLN A 16 -1.17 -2.05 -14.40
C GLN A 16 -0.86 -1.60 -12.97
N LEU A 17 -1.87 -1.39 -12.13
CA LEU A 17 -1.60 -1.40 -10.68
C LEU A 17 -0.94 -2.74 -10.36
N PRO A 18 0.24 -2.76 -9.70
CA PRO A 18 0.91 -4.00 -9.36
C PRO A 18 -0.10 -4.95 -8.71
N ASP A 19 -0.09 -6.23 -9.10
CA ASP A 19 -0.98 -7.27 -8.56
C ASP A 19 -1.06 -7.28 -7.03
N ILE A 20 -0.05 -6.74 -6.37
CA ILE A 20 0.04 -6.54 -4.92
C ILE A 20 -0.98 -5.52 -4.41
N LEU A 21 -1.17 -4.37 -5.07
CA LEU A 21 -2.17 -3.36 -4.65
C LEU A 21 -3.59 -3.86 -4.90
N TYR A 22 -3.81 -4.60 -5.99
CA TYR A 22 -5.08 -5.24 -6.27
C TYR A 22 -5.36 -6.40 -5.28
N ALA A 23 -4.34 -7.17 -4.91
CA ALA A 23 -4.44 -8.20 -3.89
C ALA A 23 -4.68 -7.60 -2.49
N ILE A 24 -4.00 -6.51 -2.14
CA ILE A 24 -4.23 -5.76 -0.89
C ILE A 24 -5.63 -5.16 -0.87
N PHE A 25 -6.11 -4.60 -1.97
CA PHE A 25 -7.47 -4.09 -2.10
C PHE A 25 -8.51 -5.22 -1.98
N LYS A 26 -8.31 -6.38 -2.62
CA LYS A 26 -9.15 -7.58 -2.44
C LYS A 26 -9.16 -8.05 -0.98
N ILE A 27 -8.01 -8.05 -0.30
CA ILE A 27 -7.90 -8.47 1.12
C ILE A 27 -8.59 -7.46 2.04
N ILE A 28 -8.34 -6.16 1.86
CA ILE A 28 -8.96 -5.08 2.65
C ILE A 28 -10.47 -5.06 2.40
N PHE A 29 -10.92 -5.19 1.15
CA PHE A 29 -12.32 -5.23 0.79
C PHE A 29 -13.02 -6.48 1.34
N SER A 30 -12.35 -7.64 1.31
CA SER A 30 -12.83 -8.88 1.94
C SER A 30 -12.98 -8.73 3.46
N LEU A 31 -12.03 -8.05 4.13
CA LEU A 31 -12.06 -7.76 5.57
C LEU A 31 -13.14 -6.73 5.94
N ILE A 32 -13.39 -5.73 5.09
CA ILE A 32 -14.43 -4.72 5.27
C ILE A 32 -15.81 -5.33 5.06
N SER A 33 -15.98 -6.18 4.04
CA SER A 33 -17.24 -6.93 3.82
C SER A 33 -17.60 -7.82 5.02
N LEU A 34 -16.60 -8.34 5.74
CA LEU A 34 -16.76 -9.12 6.97
C LEU A 34 -17.32 -8.30 8.15
N LYS A 35 -17.05 -6.99 8.25
CA LYS A 35 -17.57 -6.15 9.33
C LYS A 35 -19.10 -6.00 9.32
N PHE A 36 -19.73 -6.04 8.16
CA PHE A 36 -21.19 -5.81 8.03
C PHE A 36 -22.07 -7.03 8.31
N PHE A 37 -21.50 -8.24 8.33
CA PHE A 37 -22.29 -9.45 8.69
C PHE A 37 -22.45 -9.68 10.21
N CYS A 38 -21.93 -8.79 11.07
CA CYS A 38 -21.81 -9.00 12.51
C CYS A 38 -22.66 -8.08 13.40
N THR A 39 -23.82 -7.59 12.96
CA THR A 39 -24.75 -6.92 13.88
C THR A 39 -25.97 -7.80 14.15
N SER A 40 -25.86 -8.75 15.02
CA SER A 40 -26.88 -9.20 15.99
C SER A 40 -26.64 -10.63 16.47
N ALA A 41 -25.84 -10.80 17.49
CA ALA A 41 -25.97 -11.96 18.38
C ALA A 41 -25.25 -11.70 19.72
N VAL A 42 -25.84 -10.92 20.58
CA VAL A 42 -25.58 -11.04 22.02
C VAL A 42 -26.26 -12.30 22.46
N GLY A 43 -25.56 -13.42 22.42
CA GLY A 43 -26.14 -14.71 22.80
C GLY A 43 -25.09 -15.70 23.28
N ARG A 44 -25.17 -16.09 24.52
CA ARG A 44 -24.57 -17.19 25.28
C ARG A 44 -23.28 -17.83 24.70
N GLU A 45 -22.27 -18.01 25.56
CA GLU A 45 -20.90 -18.49 25.37
C GLU A 45 -20.65 -19.78 24.55
N GLU A 46 -21.59 -20.25 23.72
CA GLU A 46 -21.50 -21.53 23.05
C GLU A 46 -22.04 -21.55 21.62
N THR A 47 -22.47 -20.41 21.09
CA THR A 47 -22.99 -20.35 19.72
C THR A 47 -21.89 -20.13 18.68
N THR A 48 -22.14 -20.52 17.44
CA THR A 48 -21.27 -20.24 16.30
C THR A 48 -20.94 -18.76 16.18
N GLY A 49 -21.93 -17.89 16.36
CA GLY A 49 -21.76 -16.43 16.36
C GLY A 49 -20.79 -15.93 17.45
N TYR A 50 -20.82 -16.52 18.64
CA TYR A 50 -19.84 -16.18 19.69
C TYR A 50 -18.40 -16.46 19.24
N TRP A 51 -18.15 -17.63 18.63
CA TRP A 51 -16.81 -18.00 18.20
C TRP A 51 -16.33 -17.18 16.98
N ILE A 52 -17.24 -16.79 16.07
CA ILE A 52 -16.94 -15.85 14.98
C ILE A 52 -16.50 -14.51 15.56
N ASN A 53 -17.33 -13.90 16.41
CA ASN A 53 -17.02 -12.59 17.03
C ASN A 53 -15.73 -12.63 17.86
N ARG A 54 -15.46 -13.74 18.55
CA ARG A 54 -14.23 -13.93 19.29
C ARG A 54 -13.01 -14.02 18.37
N ALA A 55 -13.10 -14.78 17.28
CA ALA A 55 -12.02 -14.88 16.30
C ALA A 55 -11.73 -13.54 15.64
N GLU A 56 -12.76 -12.78 15.29
CA GLU A 56 -12.62 -11.42 14.74
C GLU A 56 -11.96 -10.47 15.74
N GLY A 57 -12.39 -10.47 16.98
CA GLY A 57 -11.79 -9.66 18.04
C GLY A 57 -10.31 -10.01 18.29
N LEU A 58 -9.93 -11.28 18.17
CA LEU A 58 -8.54 -11.73 18.28
C LEU A 58 -7.71 -11.29 17.08
N MET A 59 -8.29 -11.29 15.88
CA MET A 59 -7.64 -10.77 14.67
C MET A 59 -7.33 -9.27 14.78
N HIS A 60 -8.21 -8.48 15.36
CA HIS A 60 -7.98 -7.04 15.59
C HIS A 60 -6.84 -6.76 16.60
N ASN A 61 -6.48 -7.75 17.41
CA ASN A 61 -5.42 -7.66 18.41
C ASN A 61 -4.14 -8.41 17.98
N ASP A 62 -3.98 -8.69 16.68
CA ASP A 62 -2.86 -9.45 16.09
C ASP A 62 -2.64 -10.86 16.68
N SER A 63 -3.64 -11.41 17.37
CA SER A 63 -3.60 -12.74 17.99
C SER A 63 -4.12 -13.82 17.03
N ILE A 64 -3.47 -13.96 15.87
CA ILE A 64 -3.95 -14.79 14.74
C ILE A 64 -4.05 -16.28 15.11
N ASP A 65 -3.08 -16.84 15.83
CA ASP A 65 -3.10 -18.24 16.28
C ASP A 65 -4.30 -18.54 17.20
N GLU A 66 -4.62 -17.59 18.09
CA GLU A 66 -5.79 -17.69 18.96
C GLU A 66 -7.10 -17.57 18.16
N ALA A 67 -7.13 -16.72 17.13
CA ALA A 67 -8.27 -16.57 16.21
C ALA A 67 -8.52 -17.89 15.45
N ILE A 68 -7.48 -18.51 14.92
CA ILE A 68 -7.55 -19.85 14.27
C ILE A 68 -8.07 -20.91 15.25
N SER A 69 -7.55 -20.88 16.48
CA SER A 69 -8.00 -21.79 17.55
C SER A 69 -9.48 -21.58 17.88
N ALA A 70 -9.94 -20.33 17.99
CA ALA A 70 -11.34 -19.98 18.20
C ALA A 70 -12.25 -20.51 17.07
N CYS A 71 -11.86 -20.37 15.81
CA CYS A 71 -12.53 -20.99 14.67
C CYS A 71 -12.55 -22.53 14.77
N GLY A 72 -11.48 -23.14 15.32
CA GLY A 72 -11.40 -24.57 15.55
C GLY A 72 -12.30 -25.11 16.65
N MET A 73 -12.75 -24.26 17.58
CA MET A 73 -13.66 -24.65 18.68
C MET A 73 -15.13 -24.69 18.24
N ALA A 74 -15.53 -23.83 17.31
CA ALA A 74 -16.91 -23.75 16.83
C ALA A 74 -17.40 -25.04 16.10
N PRO A 75 -16.62 -25.68 15.23
CA PRO A 75 -17.07 -26.88 14.49
C PRO A 75 -17.34 -28.12 15.35
N LYS A 76 -16.91 -28.14 16.60
CA LYS A 76 -17.23 -29.27 17.50
C LYS A 76 -18.72 -29.35 17.84
N LYS A 77 -19.45 -28.24 17.74
CA LYS A 77 -20.90 -28.16 18.01
C LYS A 77 -21.73 -28.06 16.73
N GLU A 78 -21.20 -27.37 15.70
CA GLU A 78 -21.81 -27.20 14.39
C GLU A 78 -20.78 -27.43 13.28
N PRO A 79 -20.40 -28.70 13.04
CA PRO A 79 -19.30 -29.04 12.12
C PRO A 79 -19.56 -28.67 10.64
N TRP A 80 -20.77 -28.19 10.35
CA TRP A 80 -21.26 -27.87 9.01
C TRP A 80 -21.44 -26.36 8.79
N ASN A 81 -20.92 -25.50 9.68
CA ASN A 81 -20.98 -24.07 9.46
C ASN A 81 -19.89 -23.63 8.47
N ASP A 82 -20.32 -23.39 7.24
CA ASP A 82 -19.52 -22.98 6.10
C ASP A 82 -18.72 -21.70 6.36
N SER A 83 -19.37 -20.67 6.96
CA SER A 83 -18.73 -19.37 7.19
C SER A 83 -17.51 -19.43 8.13
N ILE A 84 -17.56 -20.28 9.16
CA ILE A 84 -16.42 -20.48 10.07
C ILE A 84 -15.25 -21.17 9.39
N ILE A 85 -15.54 -22.20 8.57
CA ILE A 85 -14.50 -22.94 7.85
C ILE A 85 -13.81 -22.04 6.86
N VAL A 86 -14.58 -21.18 6.16
CA VAL A 86 -14.01 -20.17 5.25
C VAL A 86 -13.14 -19.18 6.00
N ARG A 87 -13.59 -18.60 7.12
CA ARG A 87 -12.78 -17.68 7.94
C ARG A 87 -11.50 -18.34 8.45
N LYS A 88 -11.58 -19.59 8.91
CA LYS A 88 -10.38 -20.34 9.30
C LYS A 88 -9.40 -20.47 8.16
N ALA A 89 -9.87 -20.77 6.95
CA ALA A 89 -9.00 -20.86 5.78
C ALA A 89 -8.34 -19.51 5.44
N MET A 90 -9.10 -18.41 5.55
CA MET A 90 -8.56 -17.05 5.37
C MET A 90 -7.44 -16.74 6.38
N TYR A 91 -7.64 -17.05 7.67
CA TYR A 91 -6.62 -16.81 8.70
C TYR A 91 -5.37 -17.65 8.48
N LEU A 92 -5.54 -18.92 8.09
CA LEU A 92 -4.42 -19.77 7.71
C LEU A 92 -3.63 -19.21 6.52
N ASN A 93 -4.31 -18.59 5.56
CA ASN A 93 -3.66 -17.94 4.42
C ASN A 93 -2.85 -16.71 4.86
N ILE A 94 -3.40 -15.88 5.76
CA ILE A 94 -2.73 -14.69 6.29
C ILE A 94 -1.40 -15.02 6.98
N ILE A 95 -1.33 -16.14 7.72
CA ILE A 95 -0.08 -16.59 8.37
C ILE A 95 0.85 -17.41 7.46
N GLY A 96 0.55 -17.46 6.16
CA GLY A 96 1.39 -18.16 5.19
C GLY A 96 1.26 -19.69 5.17
N MET A 97 0.29 -20.29 5.89
CA MET A 97 0.02 -21.73 5.87
C MET A 97 -0.80 -22.13 4.63
N VAL A 98 -0.29 -21.81 3.43
CA VAL A 98 -0.99 -21.90 2.15
C VAL A 98 -1.57 -23.29 1.89
N ASN A 99 -0.82 -24.38 2.17
CA ASN A 99 -1.27 -25.75 1.93
C ASN A 99 -2.46 -26.14 2.83
N GLU A 100 -2.48 -25.70 4.09
CA GLU A 100 -3.57 -25.99 5.03
C GLU A 100 -4.78 -25.11 4.73
N SER A 101 -4.55 -23.85 4.35
CA SER A 101 -5.57 -22.95 3.87
C SER A 101 -6.31 -23.54 2.66
N ALA A 102 -5.59 -23.96 1.63
CA ALA A 102 -6.17 -24.57 0.44
C ALA A 102 -7.03 -25.81 0.76
N LYS A 103 -6.53 -26.74 1.60
CA LYS A 103 -7.31 -27.91 2.06
C LYS A 103 -8.58 -27.51 2.81
N THR A 104 -8.51 -26.42 3.58
CA THR A 104 -9.65 -25.94 4.36
C THR A 104 -10.68 -25.27 3.45
N TYR A 105 -10.24 -24.54 2.41
CA TYR A 105 -11.12 -23.99 1.37
C TYR A 105 -11.82 -25.09 0.55
N GLU A 106 -11.14 -26.16 0.14
CA GLU A 106 -11.78 -27.29 -0.57
C GLU A 106 -12.85 -27.97 0.30
N LYS A 107 -12.62 -28.08 1.59
CA LYS A 107 -13.63 -28.57 2.53
C LYS A 107 -14.85 -27.62 2.61
N ALA A 108 -14.60 -26.32 2.68
CA ALA A 108 -15.69 -25.31 2.66
C ALA A 108 -16.49 -25.41 1.37
N LEU A 109 -15.83 -25.54 0.22
CA LEU A 109 -16.46 -25.68 -1.10
C LEU A 109 -17.42 -26.88 -1.14
N THR A 110 -16.99 -28.03 -0.62
CA THR A 110 -17.85 -29.24 -0.55
C THR A 110 -19.12 -28.98 0.25
N LEU A 111 -19.02 -28.28 1.39
CA LEU A 111 -20.18 -27.96 2.23
C LEU A 111 -21.13 -26.94 1.57
N LEU A 112 -20.55 -25.94 0.92
CA LEU A 112 -21.31 -24.93 0.17
C LEU A 112 -22.08 -25.58 -0.99
N ASP A 113 -21.46 -26.52 -1.72
CA ASP A 113 -22.11 -27.28 -2.78
C ASP A 113 -23.26 -28.14 -2.26
N GLU A 114 -23.10 -28.78 -1.10
CA GLU A 114 -24.19 -29.53 -0.45
C GLU A 114 -25.34 -28.59 -0.01
N LYS A 115 -25.02 -27.39 0.50
CA LYS A 115 -26.00 -26.39 0.91
C LYS A 115 -26.77 -25.88 -0.30
N LEU A 116 -26.08 -25.56 -1.40
CA LEU A 116 -26.68 -25.08 -2.64
C LEU A 116 -27.52 -26.15 -3.36
N LYS A 117 -27.17 -27.44 -3.24
CA LYS A 117 -28.06 -28.54 -3.71
C LYS A 117 -29.39 -28.60 -2.99
N LYS A 118 -29.42 -28.19 -1.70
CA LYS A 118 -30.65 -28.16 -0.90
C LYS A 118 -31.44 -26.86 -1.09
N ASN A 119 -30.73 -25.74 -1.28
CA ASN A 119 -31.31 -24.42 -1.46
C ASN A 119 -30.52 -23.64 -2.52
N ALA A 120 -30.91 -23.76 -3.77
CA ALA A 120 -30.24 -23.12 -4.91
C ALA A 120 -30.34 -21.59 -4.93
N ILE A 121 -31.24 -21.00 -4.14
CA ILE A 121 -31.43 -19.54 -4.03
C ILE A 121 -30.80 -18.95 -2.77
N ASP A 122 -29.90 -19.68 -2.11
CA ASP A 122 -29.12 -19.19 -0.97
C ASP A 122 -28.00 -18.29 -1.49
N VAL A 123 -28.28 -16.98 -1.54
CA VAL A 123 -27.35 -15.98 -2.10
C VAL A 123 -26.06 -15.89 -1.29
N GLU A 124 -26.14 -16.03 0.03
CA GLU A 124 -24.97 -16.02 0.90
C GLU A 124 -24.03 -17.21 0.60
N ALA A 125 -24.60 -18.38 0.39
CA ALA A 125 -23.82 -19.56 0.02
C ALA A 125 -23.14 -19.39 -1.36
N TRP A 126 -23.78 -18.73 -2.32
CA TRP A 126 -23.16 -18.42 -3.62
C TRP A 126 -22.02 -17.43 -3.47
N GLN A 127 -22.17 -16.37 -2.67
CA GLN A 127 -21.09 -15.40 -2.40
C GLN A 127 -19.89 -16.06 -1.71
N TRP A 128 -20.12 -16.90 -0.69
CA TRP A 128 -19.03 -17.66 -0.04
C TRP A 128 -18.35 -18.61 -1.00
N LYS A 129 -19.13 -19.30 -1.85
CA LYS A 129 -18.58 -20.21 -2.88
C LYS A 129 -17.68 -19.45 -3.85
N ALA A 130 -18.12 -18.30 -4.35
CA ALA A 130 -17.35 -17.46 -5.24
C ALA A 130 -16.03 -17.03 -4.60
N MET A 131 -16.06 -16.50 -3.36
CA MET A 131 -14.88 -16.08 -2.64
C MET A 131 -13.89 -17.24 -2.40
N VAL A 132 -14.38 -18.43 -2.05
CA VAL A 132 -13.54 -19.62 -1.86
C VAL A 132 -12.88 -20.04 -3.17
N LEU A 133 -13.61 -20.02 -4.27
CA LEU A 133 -13.08 -20.35 -5.60
C LEU A 133 -12.00 -19.37 -6.03
N GLY A 134 -12.19 -18.06 -5.85
CA GLY A 134 -11.17 -17.03 -6.11
C GLY A 134 -9.92 -17.25 -5.23
N SER A 135 -10.08 -17.61 -3.95
CA SER A 135 -8.96 -17.93 -3.06
C SER A 135 -8.19 -19.20 -3.47
N LEU A 136 -8.80 -20.07 -4.26
CA LEU A 136 -8.20 -21.27 -4.85
C LEU A 136 -7.65 -21.02 -6.27
N ASN A 137 -7.61 -19.77 -6.74
CA ASN A 137 -7.22 -19.37 -8.12
C ASN A 137 -8.10 -20.00 -9.22
N ARG A 138 -9.38 -20.27 -8.93
CA ARG A 138 -10.39 -20.78 -9.86
C ARG A 138 -11.31 -19.63 -10.30
N GLU A 139 -10.72 -18.62 -10.98
CA GLU A 139 -11.39 -17.34 -11.28
C GLU A 139 -12.66 -17.53 -12.12
N ASP A 140 -12.64 -18.32 -13.19
CA ASP A 140 -13.83 -18.54 -14.05
C ASP A 140 -15.02 -19.12 -13.26
N GLU A 141 -14.76 -20.02 -12.32
CA GLU A 141 -15.80 -20.62 -11.49
C GLU A 141 -16.27 -19.67 -10.39
N SER A 142 -15.36 -18.82 -9.87
CA SER A 142 -15.67 -17.73 -8.95
C SER A 142 -16.66 -16.76 -9.59
N ASP A 143 -16.35 -16.29 -10.80
CA ASP A 143 -17.21 -15.37 -11.55
C ASP A 143 -18.59 -15.98 -11.83
N GLN A 144 -18.66 -17.24 -12.22
CA GLN A 144 -19.94 -17.94 -12.40
C GLN A 144 -20.76 -18.00 -11.12
N ALA A 145 -20.11 -18.19 -9.97
CA ALA A 145 -20.81 -18.22 -8.69
C ALA A 145 -21.29 -16.81 -8.27
N TYR A 146 -20.51 -15.77 -8.54
CA TYR A 146 -20.95 -14.38 -8.36
C TYR A 146 -22.10 -14.00 -9.28
N GLU A 147 -22.09 -14.40 -10.56
CA GLU A 147 -23.22 -14.17 -11.46
C GLU A 147 -24.50 -14.86 -10.99
N LYS A 148 -24.41 -16.05 -10.35
CA LYS A 148 -25.57 -16.69 -9.74
C LYS A 148 -26.09 -15.90 -8.53
N ALA A 149 -25.23 -15.35 -7.71
CA ALA A 149 -25.64 -14.46 -6.63
C ALA A 149 -26.31 -13.19 -7.17
N LEU A 150 -25.76 -12.61 -8.24
CA LEU A 150 -26.31 -11.44 -8.92
C LEU A 150 -27.71 -11.68 -9.47
N GLU A 151 -27.93 -12.79 -10.18
CA GLU A 151 -29.25 -13.21 -10.68
C GLU A 151 -30.31 -13.25 -9.54
N ILE A 152 -29.92 -13.75 -8.37
CA ILE A 152 -30.84 -13.83 -7.21
C ILE A 152 -31.13 -12.45 -6.65
N PHE A 153 -30.13 -11.56 -6.53
CA PHE A 153 -30.36 -10.19 -6.09
C PHE A 153 -31.24 -9.41 -7.08
N ASP A 154 -30.98 -9.55 -8.39
CA ASP A 154 -31.80 -8.91 -9.42
C ASP A 154 -33.26 -9.37 -9.33
N GLN A 155 -33.53 -10.66 -9.15
CA GLN A 155 -34.88 -11.18 -8.94
C GLN A 155 -35.54 -10.63 -7.67
N ARG A 156 -34.80 -10.46 -6.55
CA ARG A 156 -35.34 -9.87 -5.33
C ARG A 156 -35.70 -8.40 -5.54
N ILE A 157 -34.85 -7.65 -6.24
CA ILE A 157 -35.07 -6.23 -6.57
C ILE A 157 -36.25 -6.06 -7.54
N GLU A 158 -36.43 -6.97 -8.51
CA GLU A 158 -37.59 -6.97 -9.38
C GLU A 158 -38.89 -7.18 -8.60
N ASN A 159 -38.86 -8.03 -7.57
CA ASN A 159 -40.02 -8.28 -6.70
C ASN A 159 -40.26 -7.11 -5.72
N ASP A 160 -39.21 -6.54 -5.17
CA ASP A 160 -39.28 -5.37 -4.29
C ASP A 160 -38.10 -4.38 -4.57
N SER A 161 -38.36 -3.38 -5.36
CA SER A 161 -37.38 -2.35 -5.69
C SER A 161 -36.95 -1.46 -4.51
N ARG A 162 -37.58 -1.62 -3.34
CA ARG A 162 -37.26 -0.92 -2.08
C ARG A 162 -36.43 -1.78 -1.12
N ASP A 163 -36.10 -3.00 -1.50
CA ASP A 163 -35.19 -3.85 -0.71
C ASP A 163 -33.75 -3.33 -0.80
N ALA A 164 -33.42 -2.43 0.13
CA ALA A 164 -32.09 -1.82 0.18
C ALA A 164 -30.99 -2.86 0.44
N ASP A 165 -31.26 -3.94 1.15
CA ASP A 165 -30.28 -4.96 1.47
C ASP A 165 -29.94 -5.80 0.23
N SER A 166 -30.91 -6.06 -0.65
CA SER A 166 -30.65 -6.65 -1.96
C SER A 166 -29.84 -5.72 -2.89
N TRP A 167 -30.08 -4.41 -2.85
CA TRP A 167 -29.26 -3.44 -3.60
C TRP A 167 -27.80 -3.39 -3.09
N ILE A 168 -27.57 -3.47 -1.77
CA ILE A 168 -26.23 -3.55 -1.18
C ILE A 168 -25.54 -4.84 -1.64
N GLY A 169 -26.21 -5.99 -1.49
CA GLY A 169 -25.65 -7.28 -1.91
C GLY A 169 -25.34 -7.35 -3.39
N ARG A 170 -26.20 -6.75 -4.24
CA ARG A 170 -25.97 -6.59 -5.67
C ARG A 170 -24.69 -5.80 -5.94
N ALA A 171 -24.53 -4.67 -5.25
CA ALA A 171 -23.35 -3.83 -5.40
C ALA A 171 -22.07 -4.57 -5.00
N ASP A 172 -22.06 -5.26 -3.86
CA ASP A 172 -20.92 -6.02 -3.37
C ASP A 172 -20.51 -7.14 -4.34
N VAL A 173 -21.47 -7.82 -4.96
CA VAL A 173 -21.20 -8.83 -5.99
C VAL A 173 -20.61 -8.20 -7.25
N LEU A 174 -21.17 -7.08 -7.70
CA LEU A 174 -20.68 -6.35 -8.88
C LEU A 174 -19.25 -5.84 -8.71
N LEU A 175 -18.87 -5.43 -7.51
CA LEU A 175 -17.48 -5.06 -7.19
C LEU A 175 -16.52 -6.24 -7.36
N ASN A 176 -16.91 -7.43 -6.89
CA ASN A 176 -16.10 -8.63 -7.05
C ASN A 176 -15.99 -9.08 -8.51
N LEU A 177 -17.00 -8.80 -9.33
CA LEU A 177 -16.99 -9.02 -10.79
C LEU A 177 -16.27 -7.92 -11.58
N GLY A 178 -15.74 -6.88 -10.92
CA GLY A 178 -15.11 -5.74 -11.60
C GLY A 178 -16.08 -4.83 -12.37
N ARG A 179 -17.39 -4.96 -12.12
CA ARG A 179 -18.46 -4.16 -12.76
C ARG A 179 -18.73 -2.89 -11.96
N TRP A 180 -17.73 -2.01 -11.90
CA TRP A 180 -17.65 -0.87 -11.01
C TRP A 180 -18.77 0.16 -11.19
N ASP A 181 -19.11 0.51 -12.42
CA ASP A 181 -20.16 1.52 -12.70
C ASP A 181 -21.54 1.03 -12.25
N GLU A 182 -21.83 -0.26 -12.42
CA GLU A 182 -23.10 -0.85 -11.99
C GLU A 182 -23.17 -0.96 -10.45
N ALA A 183 -22.04 -1.25 -9.80
CA ALA A 183 -21.94 -1.21 -8.34
C ALA A 183 -22.26 0.19 -7.81
N ARG A 184 -21.68 1.23 -8.43
CA ARG A 184 -21.95 2.63 -8.09
C ARG A 184 -23.43 2.99 -8.23
N GLU A 185 -24.07 2.59 -9.32
CA GLU A 185 -25.53 2.79 -9.51
C GLU A 185 -26.35 2.12 -8.41
N SER A 186 -25.96 0.90 -8.02
CA SER A 186 -26.62 0.18 -6.93
C SER A 186 -26.49 0.95 -5.60
N TYR A 187 -25.30 1.46 -5.25
CA TYR A 187 -25.10 2.28 -4.07
C TYR A 187 -25.85 3.62 -4.12
N ASN A 188 -25.95 4.25 -5.31
CA ASN A 188 -26.80 5.43 -5.49
C ASN A 188 -28.23 5.12 -5.10
N ARG A 189 -28.75 3.96 -5.54
CA ARG A 189 -30.11 3.55 -5.18
C ARG A 189 -30.27 3.29 -3.68
N VAL A 190 -29.25 2.69 -3.03
CA VAL A 190 -29.28 2.48 -1.57
C VAL A 190 -29.33 3.82 -0.82
N THR A 191 -28.56 4.83 -1.23
CA THR A 191 -28.59 6.16 -0.60
C THR A 191 -29.93 6.90 -0.79
N GLU A 192 -30.64 6.65 -1.89
CA GLU A 192 -32.01 7.16 -2.10
C GLU A 192 -33.01 6.47 -1.16
N LEU A 193 -32.86 5.17 -0.92
CA LEU A 193 -33.75 4.40 -0.06
C LEU A 193 -33.51 4.64 1.43
N LYS A 194 -32.25 4.86 1.84
CA LYS A 194 -31.81 5.07 3.22
C LYS A 194 -31.04 6.41 3.38
N PRO A 195 -31.63 7.57 3.05
CA PRO A 195 -30.90 8.86 2.95
C PRO A 195 -30.36 9.41 4.29
N LEU A 196 -30.87 8.90 5.42
CA LEU A 196 -30.48 9.33 6.78
C LEU A 196 -29.57 8.30 7.48
N ASP A 197 -29.21 7.24 6.81
CA ASP A 197 -28.32 6.21 7.35
C ASP A 197 -26.88 6.55 6.97
N TYR A 198 -26.08 7.02 7.92
CA TYR A 198 -24.69 7.40 7.67
C TYR A 198 -23.84 6.22 7.21
N SER A 199 -24.14 4.99 7.65
CA SER A 199 -23.36 3.81 7.28
C SER A 199 -23.44 3.51 5.78
N VAL A 200 -24.59 3.78 5.18
CA VAL A 200 -24.80 3.64 3.73
C VAL A 200 -23.97 4.66 2.94
N TRP A 201 -23.98 5.92 3.40
CA TRP A 201 -23.17 6.97 2.77
C TRP A 201 -21.68 6.70 2.91
N TRP A 202 -21.26 6.23 4.08
CA TRP A 202 -19.88 5.82 4.31
C TRP A 202 -19.47 4.69 3.35
N ARG A 203 -20.29 3.62 3.29
CA ARG A 203 -20.02 2.49 2.41
C ARG A 203 -19.96 2.90 0.95
N LYS A 204 -20.90 3.77 0.51
CA LYS A 204 -20.83 4.35 -0.82
C LYS A 204 -19.49 5.07 -1.04
N ALA A 205 -19.05 5.89 -0.10
CA ALA A 205 -17.80 6.63 -0.22
C ALA A 205 -16.60 5.69 -0.39
N GLU A 206 -16.46 4.67 0.46
CA GLU A 206 -15.37 3.68 0.37
C GLU A 206 -15.33 2.99 -1.00
N VAL A 207 -16.49 2.58 -1.50
CA VAL A 207 -16.59 1.87 -2.78
C VAL A 207 -16.22 2.76 -3.96
N ILE A 208 -16.79 3.95 -4.04
CA ILE A 208 -16.56 4.85 -5.18
C ILE A 208 -15.15 5.47 -5.16
N SER A 209 -14.53 5.61 -3.99
CA SER A 209 -13.12 5.94 -3.84
C SER A 209 -12.24 4.87 -4.50
N GLY A 210 -12.47 3.61 -4.16
CA GLY A 210 -11.70 2.49 -4.73
C GLY A 210 -11.76 2.36 -6.24
N ILE A 211 -12.78 2.94 -6.88
CA ILE A 211 -12.92 3.00 -8.34
C ILE A 211 -12.53 4.36 -8.95
N GLY A 212 -11.96 5.26 -8.14
CA GLY A 212 -11.35 6.51 -8.59
C GLY A 212 -12.30 7.72 -8.70
N TYR A 213 -13.55 7.61 -8.24
CA TYR A 213 -14.49 8.75 -8.22
C TYR A 213 -14.33 9.60 -6.96
N ILE A 214 -13.13 10.17 -6.74
CA ILE A 214 -12.76 10.83 -5.49
C ILE A 214 -13.69 11.99 -5.11
N ASN A 215 -14.13 12.82 -6.07
CA ASN A 215 -15.03 13.93 -5.74
C ASN A 215 -16.37 13.44 -5.17
N GLU A 216 -16.95 12.40 -5.77
CA GLU A 216 -18.20 11.79 -5.30
C GLU A 216 -18.01 11.08 -3.95
N SER A 217 -16.83 10.44 -3.74
CA SER A 217 -16.46 9.83 -2.46
C SER A 217 -16.40 10.89 -1.35
N VAL A 218 -15.73 12.01 -1.58
CA VAL A 218 -15.63 13.13 -0.63
C VAL A 218 -17.02 13.67 -0.26
N GLU A 219 -17.92 13.87 -1.25
CA GLU A 219 -19.30 14.30 -1.00
C GLU A 219 -20.07 13.27 -0.16
N ALA A 220 -19.86 11.99 -0.42
CA ALA A 220 -20.51 10.92 0.33
C ALA A 220 -19.98 10.83 1.78
N TYR A 221 -18.66 11.02 2.01
CA TYR A 221 -18.10 11.15 3.36
C TYR A 221 -18.66 12.39 4.09
N ASP A 222 -18.76 13.55 3.44
CA ASP A 222 -19.34 14.76 4.05
C ASP A 222 -20.79 14.50 4.47
N LYS A 223 -21.54 13.77 3.65
CA LYS A 223 -22.90 13.40 4.00
C LYS A 223 -22.94 12.43 5.18
N ALA A 224 -22.08 11.39 5.19
CA ALA A 224 -21.97 10.46 6.31
C ALA A 224 -21.61 11.22 7.61
N ILE A 225 -20.59 12.06 7.59
CA ILE A 225 -20.13 12.86 8.74
C ILE A 225 -21.26 13.75 9.28
N SER A 226 -22.06 14.35 8.40
CA SER A 226 -23.20 15.18 8.81
C SER A 226 -24.31 14.40 9.52
N LEU A 227 -24.41 13.10 9.26
CA LEU A 227 -25.42 12.19 9.83
C LEU A 227 -24.94 11.44 11.07
N ILE A 228 -23.62 11.28 11.25
CA ILE A 228 -23.06 10.64 12.46
C ILE A 228 -23.43 11.48 13.69
N PRO A 229 -24.02 10.88 14.73
CA PRO A 229 -24.40 11.59 15.93
C PRO A 229 -23.25 12.38 16.57
N ALA A 230 -23.52 13.58 17.08
CA ALA A 230 -22.48 14.44 17.65
C ALA A 230 -21.76 13.81 18.87
N TYR A 231 -22.43 12.90 19.59
CA TYR A 231 -21.84 12.19 20.73
C TYR A 231 -20.89 11.06 20.29
N ASP A 232 -20.94 10.63 19.04
CA ASP A 232 -20.07 9.59 18.51
C ASP A 232 -18.82 10.21 17.84
N ALA A 233 -17.96 10.76 18.72
CA ALA A 233 -16.74 11.41 18.29
C ALA A 233 -15.76 10.45 17.62
N ALA A 234 -15.76 9.18 18.04
CA ALA A 234 -14.86 8.16 17.50
C ALA A 234 -15.21 7.85 16.03
N GLU A 235 -16.48 7.60 15.73
CA GLU A 235 -16.94 7.31 14.38
C GLU A 235 -16.75 8.51 13.45
N ARG A 236 -17.02 9.74 13.96
CA ARG A 236 -16.74 10.97 13.19
C ARG A 236 -15.26 11.16 12.89
N ALA A 237 -14.38 10.84 13.85
CA ALA A 237 -12.93 10.92 13.65
C ALA A 237 -12.49 9.95 12.54
N LEU A 238 -13.00 8.73 12.53
CA LEU A 238 -12.69 7.74 11.50
C LEU A 238 -13.19 8.18 10.12
N ALA A 239 -14.40 8.77 10.03
CA ALA A 239 -14.93 9.26 8.77
C ALA A 239 -14.10 10.42 8.20
N TYR A 240 -13.65 11.36 9.03
CA TYR A 240 -12.72 12.41 8.62
C TYR A 240 -11.37 11.85 8.17
N ALA A 241 -10.87 10.82 8.85
CA ALA A 241 -9.63 10.16 8.50
C ALA A 241 -9.71 9.47 7.13
N ALA A 242 -10.77 8.70 6.87
CA ALA A 242 -10.99 8.07 5.58
C ALA A 242 -11.14 9.10 4.44
N LYS A 243 -11.87 10.20 4.69
CA LYS A 243 -11.92 11.31 3.75
C LYS A 243 -10.54 11.90 3.47
N ALA A 244 -9.67 12.02 4.49
CA ALA A 244 -8.32 12.55 4.33
C ALA A 244 -7.44 11.64 3.47
N GLU A 245 -7.56 10.32 3.62
CA GLU A 245 -6.85 9.35 2.77
C GLU A 245 -7.26 9.48 1.30
N ASP A 246 -8.55 9.57 1.01
CA ASP A 246 -9.04 9.77 -0.35
C ASP A 246 -8.53 11.06 -0.99
N LEU A 247 -8.54 12.15 -0.21
CA LEU A 247 -8.05 13.44 -0.67
C LEU A 247 -6.54 13.41 -0.92
N ALA A 248 -5.77 12.74 -0.06
CA ALA A 248 -4.33 12.56 -0.25
C ALA A 248 -4.02 11.70 -1.48
N PHE A 249 -4.79 10.64 -1.71
CA PHE A 249 -4.67 9.82 -2.92
C PHE A 249 -4.90 10.63 -4.21
N ALA A 250 -5.78 11.64 -4.14
CA ALA A 250 -6.02 12.60 -5.23
C ALA A 250 -5.04 13.78 -5.24
N GLU A 251 -3.97 13.74 -4.46
CA GLU A 251 -2.97 14.82 -4.33
C GLU A 251 -3.57 16.17 -3.86
N ARG A 252 -4.76 16.14 -3.21
CA ARG A 252 -5.44 17.31 -2.65
C ARG A 252 -4.97 17.56 -1.22
N TRP A 253 -3.68 17.84 -1.08
CA TRP A 253 -2.96 17.82 0.20
C TRP A 253 -3.50 18.79 1.24
N GLU A 254 -3.89 20.01 0.87
CA GLU A 254 -4.44 21.01 1.80
C GLU A 254 -5.79 20.55 2.37
N GLU A 255 -6.64 19.95 1.53
CA GLU A 255 -7.93 19.45 1.97
C GLU A 255 -7.78 18.18 2.80
N ALA A 256 -6.81 17.33 2.47
CA ALA A 256 -6.43 16.16 3.27
C ALA A 256 -5.94 16.59 4.66
N LEU A 257 -5.12 17.64 4.74
CA LEU A 257 -4.65 18.21 5.99
C LEU A 257 -5.82 18.73 6.85
N GLU A 258 -6.76 19.46 6.26
CA GLU A 258 -7.96 19.94 6.98
C GLU A 258 -8.79 18.77 7.53
N ALA A 259 -8.96 17.72 6.76
CA ALA A 259 -9.74 16.56 7.17
C ALA A 259 -9.04 15.78 8.30
N VAL A 260 -7.72 15.52 8.20
CA VAL A 260 -6.99 14.83 9.28
C VAL A 260 -6.91 15.66 10.55
N ASP A 261 -6.87 17.00 10.44
CA ASP A 261 -6.92 17.89 11.60
C ASP A 261 -8.24 17.73 12.36
N LYS A 262 -9.38 17.69 11.66
CA LYS A 262 -10.69 17.40 12.28
C LYS A 262 -10.75 16.02 12.91
N SER A 263 -10.12 15.01 12.29
CA SER A 263 -9.99 13.68 12.89
C SER A 263 -9.21 13.73 14.20
N LEU A 264 -8.08 14.42 14.22
CA LEU A 264 -7.21 14.56 15.39
C LEU A 264 -7.81 15.45 16.50
N GLU A 265 -8.63 16.45 16.17
CA GLU A 265 -9.42 17.21 17.16
C GLU A 265 -10.37 16.31 17.94
N LEU A 266 -10.96 15.30 17.26
CA LEU A 266 -11.87 14.34 17.88
C LEU A 266 -11.14 13.18 18.57
N ASN A 267 -10.00 12.75 18.03
CA ASN A 267 -9.18 11.68 18.58
C ASN A 267 -7.67 12.05 18.58
N PRO A 268 -7.23 12.88 19.54
CA PRO A 268 -5.85 13.37 19.57
C PRO A 268 -4.79 12.31 19.94
N LYS A 269 -5.21 11.10 20.34
CA LYS A 269 -4.30 10.02 20.74
C LYS A 269 -3.94 9.05 19.61
N SER A 270 -4.41 9.27 18.42
CA SER A 270 -4.10 8.38 17.28
C SER A 270 -2.71 8.69 16.71
N SER A 271 -1.72 7.85 17.02
CA SER A 271 -0.37 7.96 16.43
C SER A 271 -0.40 7.85 14.91
N VAL A 272 -1.27 6.99 14.35
CA VAL A 272 -1.42 6.77 12.91
C VAL A 272 -1.83 8.07 12.20
N TRP A 273 -2.81 8.79 12.74
CA TRP A 273 -3.28 10.04 12.10
C TRP A 273 -2.31 11.20 12.31
N TRP A 274 -1.54 11.23 13.38
CA TRP A 274 -0.42 12.15 13.53
C TRP A 274 0.69 11.87 12.51
N HIS A 275 1.00 10.58 12.26
CA HIS A 275 1.94 10.18 11.20
C HIS A 275 1.43 10.58 9.82
N PHE A 276 0.15 10.33 9.52
CA PHE A 276 -0.49 10.72 8.26
C PHE A 276 -0.44 12.25 8.06
N LYS A 277 -0.79 13.03 9.09
CA LYS A 277 -0.65 14.49 9.08
C LYS A 277 0.78 14.93 8.77
N ALA A 278 1.77 14.32 9.40
CA ALA A 278 3.17 14.61 9.15
C ALA A 278 3.55 14.35 7.68
N SER A 279 3.13 13.21 7.13
CA SER A 279 3.37 12.87 5.72
C SER A 279 2.69 13.86 4.77
N THR A 280 1.44 14.24 5.03
CA THR A 280 0.71 15.26 4.25
C THR A 280 1.42 16.62 4.29
N LEU A 281 1.95 17.03 5.46
CA LEU A 281 2.71 18.27 5.61
C LEU A 281 4.04 18.23 4.85
N MET A 282 4.67 17.06 4.74
CA MET A 282 5.87 16.89 3.90
C MET A 282 5.56 17.14 2.42
N GLU A 283 4.47 16.58 1.91
CA GLU A 283 4.05 16.81 0.51
C GLU A 283 3.73 18.31 0.23
N LEU A 284 3.28 19.02 1.25
CA LEU A 284 3.09 20.50 1.19
C LEU A 284 4.39 21.29 1.41
N GLY A 285 5.54 20.65 1.62
CA GLY A 285 6.81 21.32 1.93
C GLY A 285 6.87 22.02 3.29
N ARG A 286 5.89 21.74 4.18
CA ARG A 286 5.79 22.35 5.52
C ARG A 286 6.59 21.56 6.55
N ASN A 287 7.90 21.44 6.33
CA ASN A 287 8.81 20.50 6.99
C ASN A 287 8.88 20.67 8.52
N ASP A 288 8.88 21.91 9.04
CA ASP A 288 8.92 22.14 10.49
C ASP A 288 7.65 21.63 11.18
N GLU A 289 6.48 21.82 10.56
CA GLU A 289 5.20 21.35 11.08
C GLU A 289 5.10 19.81 10.95
N ALA A 290 5.65 19.25 9.88
CA ALA A 290 5.74 17.80 9.72
C ALA A 290 6.57 17.15 10.83
N LEU A 291 7.71 17.76 11.21
CA LEU A 291 8.51 17.28 12.35
C LEU A 291 7.73 17.33 13.65
N ALA A 292 6.99 18.41 13.91
CA ALA A 292 6.16 18.52 15.10
C ALA A 292 5.06 17.44 15.15
N ALA A 293 4.46 17.13 13.99
CA ALA A 293 3.47 16.07 13.88
C ALA A 293 4.08 14.66 14.08
N PHE A 294 5.29 14.38 13.56
CA PHE A 294 6.03 13.16 13.89
C PHE A 294 6.38 13.06 15.37
N ASP A 295 6.76 14.18 16.02
CA ASP A 295 7.01 14.19 17.45
C ASP A 295 5.76 13.82 18.26
N GLU A 296 4.60 14.30 17.82
CA GLU A 296 3.34 13.94 18.44
C GLU A 296 2.96 12.47 18.20
N ALA A 297 3.15 11.94 16.97
CA ALA A 297 2.96 10.52 16.66
C ALA A 297 3.83 9.64 17.57
N LEU A 298 5.11 9.98 17.73
CA LEU A 298 6.08 9.26 18.53
C LEU A 298 5.85 9.44 20.05
N ARG A 299 5.18 10.51 20.46
CA ARG A 299 4.74 10.68 21.86
C ARG A 299 3.61 9.70 22.21
N GLN A 300 2.73 9.41 21.25
CA GLN A 300 1.65 8.43 21.42
C GLN A 300 2.16 6.99 21.27
N SER A 301 3.08 6.74 20.33
CA SER A 301 3.68 5.43 20.05
C SER A 301 5.21 5.55 19.91
N PRO A 302 5.98 5.50 21.01
CA PRO A 302 7.44 5.64 20.98
C PRO A 302 8.17 4.51 20.26
N GLU A 303 7.49 3.39 20.02
CA GLU A 303 8.03 2.18 19.36
C GLU A 303 7.64 2.10 17.88
N ASP A 304 7.04 3.14 17.31
CA ASP A 304 6.73 3.19 15.88
C ASP A 304 7.99 3.46 15.06
N ALA A 305 8.63 2.36 14.61
CA ALA A 305 9.83 2.40 13.77
C ALA A 305 9.61 3.18 12.47
N HIS A 306 8.40 3.13 11.90
CA HIS A 306 8.09 3.81 10.64
C HIS A 306 8.08 5.33 10.81
N SER A 307 7.47 5.85 11.87
CA SER A 307 7.53 7.29 12.20
C SER A 307 8.96 7.77 12.48
N TRP A 308 9.78 6.95 13.17
CA TRP A 308 11.20 7.27 13.37
C TRP A 308 11.96 7.34 12.04
N LEU A 309 11.74 6.39 11.14
CA LEU A 309 12.37 6.33 9.82
C LEU A 309 12.00 7.56 8.96
N ARG A 310 10.72 7.88 8.88
CA ARG A 310 10.24 9.05 8.10
C ARG A 310 10.78 10.37 8.67
N LYS A 311 10.77 10.53 9.98
CA LYS A 311 11.37 11.68 10.68
C LYS A 311 12.88 11.79 10.40
N ALA A 312 13.61 10.65 10.38
CA ALA A 312 15.02 10.64 10.05
C ALA A 312 15.28 11.12 8.61
N GLY A 313 14.49 10.66 7.64
CA GLY A 313 14.55 11.11 6.25
C GLY A 313 14.32 12.62 6.13
N LEU A 314 13.24 13.13 6.73
CA LEU A 314 12.93 14.56 6.74
C LEU A 314 14.06 15.41 7.35
N ARG A 315 14.71 14.92 8.41
CA ARG A 315 15.88 15.58 9.03
C ARG A 315 17.09 15.60 8.06
N VAL A 316 17.25 14.60 7.19
CA VAL A 316 18.29 14.63 6.13
C VAL A 316 18.00 15.74 5.12
N GLU A 317 16.76 15.84 4.64
CA GLU A 317 16.32 16.89 3.69
C GLU A 317 16.54 18.28 4.27
N MET A 318 16.26 18.47 5.56
CA MET A 318 16.52 19.71 6.29
C MET A 318 18.00 19.94 6.65
N LYS A 319 18.90 19.08 6.19
CA LYS A 319 20.35 19.12 6.46
C LYS A 319 20.72 19.00 7.96
N CYS A 320 19.80 18.46 8.79
CA CYS A 320 19.97 18.19 10.22
C CYS A 320 20.52 16.78 10.47
N HIS A 321 21.71 16.49 9.91
CA HIS A 321 22.25 15.12 9.84
C HIS A 321 22.51 14.46 11.20
N ASN A 322 22.89 15.23 12.24
CA ASN A 322 23.11 14.66 13.58
C ASN A 322 21.83 14.11 14.21
N GLU A 323 20.71 14.82 14.07
CA GLU A 323 19.39 14.41 14.54
C GLU A 323 18.84 13.26 13.71
N SER A 324 19.09 13.28 12.40
CA SER A 324 18.73 12.19 11.48
C SER A 324 19.42 10.88 11.90
N ILE A 325 20.72 10.90 12.21
CA ILE A 325 21.47 9.70 12.64
C ILE A 325 20.86 9.11 13.91
N LYS A 326 20.53 9.95 14.92
CA LYS A 326 19.87 9.48 16.14
C LYS A 326 18.52 8.82 15.87
N ALA A 327 17.75 9.37 14.94
CA ALA A 327 16.46 8.80 14.56
C ALA A 327 16.64 7.46 13.81
N TYR A 328 17.64 7.33 12.94
CA TYR A 328 17.99 6.05 12.32
C TYR A 328 18.47 5.02 13.34
N ASP A 329 19.28 5.43 14.33
CA ASP A 329 19.68 4.54 15.42
C ASP A 329 18.46 3.96 16.15
N ARG A 330 17.48 4.82 16.46
CA ARG A 330 16.25 4.37 17.10
C ARG A 330 15.42 3.46 16.21
N THR A 331 15.34 3.74 14.91
CA THR A 331 14.68 2.85 13.96
C THR A 331 15.32 1.46 13.93
N LEU A 332 16.66 1.41 13.88
CA LEU A 332 17.41 0.14 13.86
C LEU A 332 17.23 -0.69 15.16
N GLU A 333 16.98 -0.06 16.31
CA GLU A 333 16.67 -0.75 17.56
C GLU A 333 15.27 -1.37 17.56
N LEU A 334 14.34 -0.84 16.77
CA LEU A 334 12.92 -1.22 16.78
C LEU A 334 12.55 -2.24 15.70
N ILE A 335 13.30 -2.26 14.60
CA ILE A 335 13.01 -3.17 13.49
C ILE A 335 13.50 -4.59 13.82
N ALA A 336 12.67 -5.58 13.51
CA ALA A 336 13.01 -6.98 13.69
C ALA A 336 14.21 -7.39 12.84
N GLU A 337 15.13 -8.18 13.39
CA GLU A 337 16.32 -8.68 12.70
C GLU A 337 16.00 -9.53 11.45
N SER A 338 14.79 -10.08 11.38
CA SER A 338 14.30 -10.83 10.21
C SER A 338 14.00 -9.95 8.99
N ASN A 339 13.80 -8.64 9.16
CA ASN A 339 13.54 -7.71 8.06
C ASN A 339 14.84 -7.21 7.42
N THR A 340 15.58 -8.14 6.79
CA THR A 340 16.92 -7.90 6.22
C THR A 340 16.93 -6.81 5.15
N LYS A 341 15.89 -6.74 4.32
CA LYS A 341 15.75 -5.75 3.24
C LYS A 341 15.66 -4.34 3.78
N GLU A 342 14.78 -4.11 4.76
CA GLU A 342 14.58 -2.79 5.34
C GLU A 342 15.80 -2.34 6.14
N LEU A 343 16.37 -3.23 6.96
CA LEU A 343 17.59 -2.96 7.70
C LEU A 343 18.75 -2.55 6.78
N ALA A 344 18.92 -3.24 5.64
CA ALA A 344 19.95 -2.91 4.65
C ALA A 344 19.80 -1.48 4.12
N GLY A 345 18.57 -1.07 3.80
CA GLY A 345 18.24 0.28 3.34
C GLY A 345 18.52 1.34 4.42
N ILE A 346 18.13 1.10 5.66
CA ILE A 346 18.35 2.05 6.77
C ILE A 346 19.85 2.24 7.03
N TRP A 347 20.64 1.19 7.03
CA TRP A 347 22.09 1.29 7.18
C TRP A 347 22.74 2.10 6.03
N LEU A 348 22.24 1.96 4.79
CA LEU A 348 22.72 2.74 3.65
C LEU A 348 22.45 4.25 3.84
N VAL A 349 21.20 4.63 4.18
CA VAL A 349 20.86 6.05 4.35
C VAL A 349 21.54 6.67 5.58
N LYS A 350 21.70 5.90 6.68
CA LYS A 350 22.48 6.32 7.85
C LYS A 350 23.95 6.55 7.47
N GLY A 351 24.54 5.63 6.70
CA GLY A 351 25.91 5.77 6.18
C GLY A 351 26.08 7.04 5.35
N THR A 352 25.11 7.33 4.49
CA THR A 352 25.10 8.55 3.69
C THR A 352 25.02 9.81 4.56
N ALA A 353 24.16 9.83 5.59
CA ALA A 353 24.07 10.94 6.53
C ALA A 353 25.36 11.15 7.33
N LEU A 354 26.00 10.07 7.79
CA LEU A 354 27.31 10.10 8.46
C LEU A 354 28.42 10.66 7.54
N ASN A 355 28.42 10.25 6.28
CA ASN A 355 29.41 10.73 5.31
C ASN A 355 29.26 12.24 5.03
N ARG A 356 28.03 12.75 5.00
CA ARG A 356 27.77 14.20 4.80
C ARG A 356 28.30 15.09 5.94
N ILE A 357 28.48 14.54 7.15
CA ILE A 357 29.08 15.25 8.29
C ILE A 357 30.52 14.82 8.59
N ASP A 358 31.19 14.22 7.58
CA ASP A 358 32.59 13.80 7.61
C ASP A 358 32.93 12.74 8.70
N ARG A 359 31.94 12.01 9.22
CA ARG A 359 32.13 10.85 10.11
C ARG A 359 32.46 9.59 9.29
N ARG A 360 33.53 9.68 8.49
CA ARG A 360 33.89 8.70 7.44
C ARG A 360 34.07 7.28 7.96
N LYS A 361 34.67 7.12 9.16
CA LYS A 361 34.87 5.78 9.74
C LYS A 361 33.54 5.09 10.02
N GLU A 362 32.63 5.78 10.66
CA GLU A 362 31.30 5.26 11.00
C GLU A 362 30.42 5.09 9.77
N ALA A 363 30.54 5.99 8.77
CA ALA A 363 29.88 5.83 7.48
C ALA A 363 30.33 4.52 6.78
N LYS A 364 31.64 4.22 6.79
CA LYS A 364 32.17 2.99 6.21
C LYS A 364 31.64 1.75 6.93
N GLU A 365 31.57 1.78 8.27
CA GLU A 365 30.99 0.70 9.07
C GLU A 365 29.50 0.51 8.73
N ALA A 366 28.74 1.59 8.61
CA ALA A 366 27.33 1.54 8.22
C ALA A 366 27.12 0.97 6.80
N PHE A 367 27.92 1.39 5.83
CA PHE A 367 27.88 0.83 4.47
C PHE A 367 28.28 -0.64 4.42
N GLN A 368 29.21 -1.06 5.27
CA GLN A 368 29.59 -2.48 5.36
C GLN A 368 28.44 -3.32 5.88
N MET A 369 27.75 -2.88 6.93
CA MET A 369 26.54 -3.53 7.45
C MET A 369 25.43 -3.59 6.38
N SER A 370 25.21 -2.49 5.67
CA SER A 370 24.27 -2.45 4.55
C SER A 370 24.61 -3.47 3.47
N LEU A 371 25.89 -3.59 3.09
CA LEU A 371 26.33 -4.53 2.06
C LEU A 371 26.07 -5.99 2.47
N GLU A 372 26.37 -6.35 3.72
CA GLU A 372 26.14 -7.69 4.26
C GLU A 372 24.65 -8.06 4.26
N LEU A 373 23.80 -7.11 4.68
CA LEU A 373 22.36 -7.30 4.70
C LEU A 373 21.75 -7.35 3.30
N HIS A 374 22.21 -6.52 2.36
CA HIS A 374 21.79 -6.61 0.95
C HIS A 374 22.16 -7.97 0.34
N ALA A 375 23.39 -8.47 0.63
CA ALA A 375 23.78 -9.79 0.16
C ALA A 375 22.89 -10.91 0.71
N LYS A 376 22.47 -10.81 1.98
CA LYS A 376 21.53 -11.74 2.59
C LYS A 376 20.13 -11.64 1.98
N ALA A 377 19.59 -10.42 1.82
CA ALA A 377 18.27 -10.20 1.24
C ALA A 377 18.19 -10.67 -0.24
N ILE A 378 19.27 -10.51 -1.02
CA ILE A 378 19.34 -11.02 -2.40
C ILE A 378 19.34 -12.56 -2.44
N LEU A 379 19.87 -13.24 -1.43
CA LEU A 379 19.78 -14.71 -1.35
C LEU A 379 18.33 -15.17 -1.04
N GLU A 380 17.56 -14.37 -0.32
CA GLU A 380 16.14 -14.62 -0.03
C GLU A 380 15.26 -14.34 -1.25
N ASP A 381 15.56 -13.28 -2.01
CA ASP A 381 14.86 -12.90 -3.25
C ASP A 381 15.88 -12.48 -4.35
N PRO A 382 16.40 -13.46 -5.12
CA PRO A 382 17.37 -13.18 -6.17
C PRO A 382 16.82 -12.37 -7.36
N GLY A 383 15.51 -12.32 -7.53
CA GLY A 383 14.82 -11.60 -8.61
C GLY A 383 14.60 -10.11 -8.34
N ASP A 384 14.78 -9.64 -7.11
CA ASP A 384 14.59 -8.24 -6.75
C ASP A 384 15.74 -7.36 -7.27
N LEU A 385 15.56 -6.78 -8.46
CA LEU A 385 16.53 -5.86 -9.08
C LEU A 385 16.74 -4.59 -8.24
N SER A 386 15.75 -4.18 -7.44
CA SER A 386 15.89 -3.03 -6.53
C SER A 386 16.95 -3.29 -5.45
N LEU A 387 16.97 -4.50 -4.86
CA LEU A 387 18.00 -4.91 -3.90
C LEU A 387 19.39 -4.93 -4.54
N GLN A 388 19.49 -5.45 -5.76
CA GLN A 388 20.77 -5.47 -6.50
C GLN A 388 21.25 -4.05 -6.78
N ARG A 389 20.38 -3.15 -7.23
CA ARG A 389 20.70 -1.74 -7.45
C ARG A 389 21.18 -1.03 -6.16
N MET A 390 20.49 -1.27 -5.03
CA MET A 390 20.91 -0.71 -3.73
C MET A 390 22.25 -1.27 -3.26
N LYS A 391 22.55 -2.54 -3.56
CA LYS A 391 23.88 -3.12 -3.34
C LYS A 391 24.93 -2.39 -4.19
N GLY A 392 24.66 -2.09 -5.46
CA GLY A 392 25.52 -1.30 -6.34
C GLY A 392 25.84 0.08 -5.74
N LEU A 393 24.84 0.80 -5.24
CA LEU A 393 24.99 2.08 -4.56
C LEU A 393 25.82 1.96 -3.27
N THR A 394 25.61 0.89 -2.49
CA THR A 394 26.39 0.63 -1.28
C THR A 394 27.87 0.41 -1.59
N LEU A 395 28.17 -0.37 -2.64
CA LEU A 395 29.55 -0.60 -3.12
C LEU A 395 30.19 0.69 -3.60
N TYR A 396 29.46 1.53 -4.32
CA TYR A 396 29.94 2.86 -4.75
C TYR A 396 30.34 3.71 -3.54
N ASN A 397 29.49 3.79 -2.51
CA ASN A 397 29.77 4.54 -1.28
C ASN A 397 30.95 3.96 -0.46
N LEU A 398 31.25 2.67 -0.60
CA LEU A 398 32.45 2.04 -0.04
C LEU A 398 33.74 2.31 -0.87
N GLY A 399 33.63 2.95 -2.04
CA GLY A 399 34.71 3.17 -2.97
C GLY A 399 35.09 1.91 -3.79
N ARG A 400 34.25 0.89 -3.82
CA ARG A 400 34.43 -0.38 -4.57
C ARG A 400 33.77 -0.23 -5.95
N TYR A 401 34.31 0.70 -6.75
CA TYR A 401 33.67 1.17 -7.99
C TYR A 401 33.57 0.12 -9.08
N GLU A 402 34.59 -0.76 -9.23
CA GLU A 402 34.55 -1.86 -10.20
C GLU A 402 33.42 -2.86 -9.88
N GLU A 403 33.31 -3.23 -8.62
CA GLU A 403 32.23 -4.16 -8.17
C GLU A 403 30.85 -3.51 -8.27
N SER A 404 30.76 -2.21 -8.00
CA SER A 404 29.55 -1.43 -8.21
C SER A 404 29.10 -1.45 -9.67
N LEU A 405 30.06 -1.25 -10.59
CA LEU A 405 29.82 -1.27 -12.04
C LEU A 405 29.31 -2.65 -12.49
N GLU A 406 29.94 -3.75 -12.03
CA GLU A 406 29.50 -5.11 -12.35
C GLU A 406 28.05 -5.36 -11.90
N VAL A 407 27.67 -4.88 -10.72
CA VAL A 407 26.29 -5.02 -10.21
C VAL A 407 25.30 -4.22 -11.05
N TYR A 408 25.63 -2.98 -11.43
CA TYR A 408 24.76 -2.19 -12.29
C TYR A 408 24.62 -2.78 -13.70
N ASP A 409 25.69 -3.34 -14.27
CA ASP A 409 25.63 -4.06 -15.55
C ASP A 409 24.68 -5.27 -15.46
N GLN A 410 24.76 -6.06 -14.38
CA GLN A 410 23.83 -7.19 -14.13
C GLN A 410 22.37 -6.72 -14.03
N VAL A 411 22.10 -5.62 -13.31
CA VAL A 411 20.75 -5.04 -13.21
C VAL A 411 20.23 -4.63 -14.58
N LEU A 412 21.05 -3.96 -15.39
CA LEU A 412 20.65 -3.50 -16.71
C LEU A 412 20.48 -4.64 -17.72
N GLU A 413 21.24 -5.73 -17.59
CA GLU A 413 21.04 -6.95 -18.40
C GLU A 413 19.76 -7.70 -18.05
N ALA A 414 19.42 -7.75 -16.75
CA ALA A 414 18.22 -8.41 -16.27
C ALA A 414 16.94 -7.59 -16.43
N SER A 415 17.07 -6.26 -16.61
CA SER A 415 15.92 -5.36 -16.79
C SER A 415 15.21 -5.65 -18.12
N PRO A 416 13.86 -5.80 -18.12
CA PRO A 416 13.12 -6.04 -19.35
C PRO A 416 13.27 -4.88 -20.34
N ARG A 417 13.63 -5.21 -21.59
CA ARG A 417 13.74 -4.23 -22.69
C ARG A 417 12.48 -4.12 -23.53
N ILE A 418 11.34 -4.58 -23.01
CA ILE A 418 10.07 -4.64 -23.73
C ILE A 418 9.17 -3.52 -23.19
N GLU A 419 8.73 -2.60 -24.05
CA GLU A 419 7.71 -1.61 -23.68
C GLU A 419 6.45 -2.30 -23.09
N PRO A 420 5.87 -1.78 -22.00
CA PRO A 420 6.11 -0.47 -21.36
C PRO A 420 7.11 -0.48 -20.19
N TYR A 421 7.95 -1.51 -20.05
CA TYR A 421 8.88 -1.63 -18.93
C TYR A 421 10.12 -0.76 -19.17
N VAL A 422 10.26 0.26 -18.33
CA VAL A 422 11.36 1.22 -18.40
C VAL A 422 12.62 0.55 -17.89
N ILE A 423 13.71 0.59 -18.68
CA ILE A 423 15.07 0.30 -18.22
C ILE A 423 15.32 1.13 -16.96
N ASP A 424 15.93 0.54 -15.92
CA ASP A 424 16.15 1.21 -14.64
C ASP A 424 17.10 2.42 -14.82
N VAL A 425 16.51 3.61 -14.96
CA VAL A 425 17.24 4.88 -15.14
C VAL A 425 18.24 5.09 -14.00
N SER A 426 17.84 4.72 -12.76
CA SER A 426 18.72 4.86 -11.59
C SER A 426 19.93 3.91 -11.66
N ALA A 427 19.80 2.75 -12.32
CA ALA A 427 20.94 1.87 -12.56
C ALA A 427 21.90 2.45 -13.60
N LEU A 428 21.39 3.12 -14.64
CA LEU A 428 22.23 3.85 -15.63
C LEU A 428 22.96 5.03 -14.98
N GLU A 429 22.29 5.79 -14.12
CA GLU A 429 22.91 6.87 -13.35
C GLU A 429 24.01 6.33 -12.44
N GLY A 430 23.74 5.28 -11.67
CA GLY A 430 24.72 4.63 -10.81
C GLY A 430 25.93 4.05 -11.59
N LYS A 431 25.67 3.45 -12.76
CA LYS A 431 26.72 3.00 -13.68
C LYS A 431 27.58 4.18 -14.14
N GLY A 432 26.96 5.29 -14.55
CA GLY A 432 27.65 6.51 -14.93
C GLY A 432 28.50 7.06 -13.80
N ASP A 433 28.00 7.09 -12.57
CA ASP A 433 28.74 7.54 -11.39
C ASP A 433 29.95 6.63 -11.09
N ALA A 434 29.81 5.32 -11.16
CA ALA A 434 30.89 4.35 -10.97
C ALA A 434 31.96 4.51 -12.04
N LEU A 435 31.59 4.64 -13.32
CA LEU A 435 32.50 4.86 -14.44
C LEU A 435 33.28 6.19 -14.28
N ARG A 436 32.59 7.25 -13.88
CA ARG A 436 33.21 8.55 -13.62
C ARG A 436 34.22 8.46 -12.46
N ALA A 437 33.90 7.77 -11.38
CA ALA A 437 34.82 7.53 -10.26
C ALA A 437 36.06 6.73 -10.68
N LEU A 438 35.93 5.86 -11.68
CA LEU A 438 37.04 5.12 -12.33
C LEU A 438 37.78 5.93 -13.39
N ASN A 439 37.47 7.22 -13.58
CA ASN A 439 37.96 8.09 -14.65
C ASN A 439 37.65 7.61 -16.08
N ARG A 440 36.67 6.70 -16.26
CA ARG A 440 36.18 6.23 -17.56
C ARG A 440 35.08 7.19 -18.07
N ASN A 441 35.47 8.48 -18.21
CA ASN A 441 34.52 9.58 -18.41
C ASN A 441 33.76 9.49 -19.74
N GLN A 442 34.33 8.89 -20.79
CA GLN A 442 33.65 8.72 -22.08
C GLN A 442 32.49 7.71 -21.95
N GLU A 443 32.73 6.59 -21.28
CA GLU A 443 31.71 5.56 -21.04
C GLU A 443 30.64 6.05 -20.04
N ALA A 444 31.06 6.86 -19.04
CA ALA A 444 30.11 7.52 -18.16
C ALA A 444 29.14 8.44 -18.92
N LEU A 445 29.68 9.20 -19.91
CA LEU A 445 28.89 10.08 -20.76
C LEU A 445 27.82 9.29 -21.57
N GLU A 446 28.17 8.10 -22.05
CA GLU A 446 27.27 7.21 -22.76
C GLU A 446 26.13 6.76 -21.83
N ALA A 447 26.43 6.29 -20.62
CA ALA A 447 25.44 5.87 -19.64
C ALA A 447 24.49 7.00 -19.24
N TYR A 448 24.99 8.21 -18.98
CA TYR A 448 24.13 9.36 -18.67
C TYR A 448 23.28 9.81 -19.86
N ASN A 449 23.80 9.73 -21.10
CA ASN A 449 23.00 10.03 -22.28
C ASN A 449 21.85 9.04 -22.45
N GLU A 450 22.07 7.76 -22.17
CA GLU A 450 21.03 6.74 -22.19
C GLU A 450 19.97 7.01 -21.09
N ALA A 451 20.42 7.34 -19.87
CA ALA A 451 19.54 7.74 -18.78
C ALA A 451 18.65 8.95 -19.15
N ILE A 452 19.25 10.00 -19.75
CA ILE A 452 18.54 11.21 -20.20
C ILE A 452 17.58 10.91 -21.34
N ALA A 453 17.92 10.00 -22.25
CA ALA A 453 17.03 9.60 -23.34
C ALA A 453 15.74 8.93 -22.82
N LEU A 454 15.84 8.16 -21.71
CA LEU A 454 14.73 7.50 -21.04
C LEU A 454 13.97 8.45 -20.10
N ALA A 455 14.68 9.28 -19.37
CA ALA A 455 14.14 10.25 -18.43
C ALA A 455 14.74 11.65 -18.63
N PRO A 456 14.24 12.45 -19.58
CA PRO A 456 14.79 13.78 -19.86
C PRO A 456 14.71 14.77 -18.68
N SER A 457 13.86 14.49 -17.70
CA SER A 457 13.70 15.27 -16.47
C SER A 457 14.65 14.87 -15.33
N SER A 458 15.52 13.85 -15.51
CA SER A 458 16.47 13.47 -14.48
C SER A 458 17.55 14.53 -14.28
N SER A 459 17.45 15.29 -13.18
CA SER A 459 18.45 16.29 -12.79
C SER A 459 19.80 15.65 -12.44
N ALA A 460 19.80 14.45 -11.87
CA ALA A 460 21.00 13.69 -11.51
C ALA A 460 21.78 13.25 -12.76
N ALA A 461 21.10 12.70 -13.77
CA ALA A 461 21.75 12.32 -15.03
C ALA A 461 22.35 13.53 -15.77
N TRP A 462 21.64 14.66 -15.80
CA TRP A 462 22.17 15.90 -16.38
C TRP A 462 23.39 16.44 -15.62
N HIS A 463 23.38 16.36 -14.28
CA HIS A 463 24.54 16.76 -13.48
C HIS A 463 25.73 15.84 -13.72
N GLY A 464 25.53 14.51 -13.65
CA GLY A 464 26.58 13.51 -13.91
C GLY A 464 27.18 13.67 -15.27
N LYS A 465 26.36 13.90 -16.32
CA LYS A 465 26.82 14.22 -17.69
C LYS A 465 27.67 15.46 -17.71
N GLY A 466 27.25 16.54 -17.08
CA GLY A 466 28.04 17.80 -17.04
C GLY A 466 29.40 17.63 -16.36
N GLU A 467 29.47 16.84 -15.29
CA GLU A 467 30.75 16.54 -14.63
C GLU A 467 31.68 15.66 -15.52
N ALA A 468 31.10 14.67 -16.22
CA ALA A 468 31.85 13.84 -17.18
C ALA A 468 32.40 14.68 -18.36
N GLU A 469 31.57 15.55 -18.95
CA GLU A 469 31.97 16.50 -20.00
C GLU A 469 33.09 17.46 -19.53
N ARG A 470 32.99 17.93 -18.28
CA ARG A 470 34.04 18.78 -17.67
C ARG A 470 35.36 18.02 -17.56
N ALA A 471 35.31 16.75 -17.10
CA ALA A 471 36.51 15.90 -16.99
C ALA A 471 37.15 15.60 -18.36
N LEU A 472 36.33 15.56 -19.42
CA LEU A 472 36.79 15.39 -20.81
C LEU A 472 37.30 16.71 -21.46
N GLY A 473 37.27 17.84 -20.75
CA GLY A 473 37.69 19.15 -21.27
C GLY A 473 36.65 19.81 -22.19
N GLN A 474 35.39 19.33 -22.21
CA GLN A 474 34.28 19.82 -23.03
C GLN A 474 33.53 20.95 -22.31
N ALA A 475 34.19 22.03 -21.95
CA ALA A 475 33.68 23.08 -21.06
C ALA A 475 32.37 23.71 -21.52
N GLY A 476 32.14 23.87 -22.82
CA GLY A 476 30.89 24.41 -23.38
C GLY A 476 29.70 23.50 -23.15
N ASN A 477 29.84 22.21 -23.44
CA ASN A 477 28.83 21.20 -23.22
C ASN A 477 28.51 21.03 -21.72
N ALA A 478 29.57 20.93 -20.89
CA ALA A 478 29.46 20.83 -19.45
C ALA A 478 28.65 21.97 -18.84
N GLY A 479 28.86 23.22 -19.29
CA GLY A 479 28.08 24.37 -18.84
C GLY A 479 26.57 24.24 -19.14
N MET A 480 26.25 23.74 -20.34
CA MET A 480 24.84 23.51 -20.73
C MET A 480 24.19 22.38 -19.93
N SER A 481 24.89 21.25 -19.77
CA SER A 481 24.36 20.10 -19.00
C SER A 481 24.13 20.44 -17.52
N LEU A 482 25.07 21.17 -16.89
CA LEU A 482 24.92 21.64 -15.51
C LEU A 482 23.79 22.68 -15.35
N LEU A 483 23.62 23.58 -16.31
CA LEU A 483 22.51 24.51 -16.32
C LEU A 483 21.16 23.79 -16.44
N MET A 484 21.13 22.69 -17.19
CA MET A 484 19.93 21.87 -17.32
C MET A 484 19.61 21.14 -16.01
N ALA A 485 20.63 20.59 -15.34
CA ALA A 485 20.48 19.99 -14.01
C ALA A 485 19.92 21.01 -12.99
N ASP A 486 20.46 22.22 -12.97
CA ASP A 486 20.02 23.30 -12.09
C ASP A 486 18.54 23.69 -12.34
N LYS A 487 18.14 23.84 -13.62
CA LYS A 487 16.75 24.09 -14.01
C LYS A 487 15.80 22.99 -13.61
N LEU A 488 16.28 21.74 -13.52
CA LEU A 488 15.51 20.57 -13.10
C LEU A 488 15.58 20.33 -11.57
N GLY A 489 16.14 21.29 -10.82
CA GLY A 489 16.15 21.28 -9.37
C GLY A 489 17.22 20.38 -8.75
N TYR A 490 18.37 20.18 -9.44
CA TYR A 490 19.47 19.44 -8.83
C TYR A 490 20.05 20.21 -7.63
N GLU A 491 19.88 19.68 -6.44
CA GLU A 491 20.51 20.19 -5.21
C GLU A 491 21.87 19.50 -4.98
N LYS A 492 22.93 20.32 -4.75
CA LYS A 492 24.30 19.84 -4.48
C LYS A 492 24.48 19.27 -3.09
#